data_6625dbd7f9040fbb9c7e5c3c4c503b84
#
_entry.id   6625dbd7f9040fbb9c7e5c3c4c503b84
#
_cell.length_a   1.000
_cell.length_b   1.000
_cell.length_c   1.000
_cell.angle_alpha   90.00
_cell.angle_beta   90.00
_cell.angle_gamma   90.00
#
_symmetry.space_group_name_H-M   'P 1'
#
loop_
_entity.id
_entity.type
_entity.pdbx_description
1 polymer ?
#
loop_
_entity_poly.entity_id
_entity_poly.type
_entity_poly.pdbx_seq_one_letter_code
_entity_poly.pdbx_strand_id
1 'polypeptide(L)'
;MLSLACLLLWSWPSLAHHALSEYDSAHVTTIEGTLSEIRIKNPHSTLMVQASGSSGPADRWTVEWLAALVLKSEGVENTTLRPGDHLIITGNPSKEPGARRLWLRTVTRPADGWTWTGGF
;
A
#
# COMPACT_ATOMS: atom_id res chain seq x y z
N MET A 1 2.44 -17.70 -53.38
CA MET A 1 1.44 -17.26 -52.40
C MET A 1 2.15 -17.09 -51.06
N LEU A 2 2.48 -15.86 -50.67
CA LEU A 2 3.06 -15.55 -49.37
C LEU A 2 1.96 -15.26 -48.36
N SER A 3 1.79 -16.13 -47.37
CA SER A 3 0.92 -15.86 -46.23
C SER A 3 1.62 -14.94 -45.23
N LEU A 4 1.14 -13.71 -45.12
CA LEU A 4 1.58 -12.73 -44.14
C LEU A 4 0.86 -13.02 -42.80
N ALA A 5 1.53 -13.68 -41.87
CA ALA A 5 1.03 -13.89 -40.51
C ALA A 5 1.20 -12.58 -39.74
N CYS A 6 0.10 -11.83 -39.53
CA CYS A 6 0.06 -10.69 -38.62
C CYS A 6 0.15 -11.18 -37.17
N LEU A 7 1.31 -11.05 -36.55
CA LEU A 7 1.49 -11.21 -35.10
C LEU A 7 0.90 -9.97 -34.39
N LEU A 8 -0.31 -10.12 -33.90
CA LEU A 8 -0.93 -9.15 -32.99
C LEU A 8 -0.23 -9.25 -31.62
N LEU A 9 0.74 -8.37 -31.39
CA LEU A 9 1.31 -8.14 -30.07
C LEU A 9 0.26 -7.43 -29.20
N TRP A 10 -0.45 -8.20 -28.41
CA TRP A 10 -1.28 -7.65 -27.34
C TRP A 10 -0.38 -7.14 -26.23
N SER A 11 -0.12 -5.83 -26.24
CA SER A 11 0.47 -5.16 -25.09
C SER A 11 -0.60 -5.09 -23.98
N TRP A 12 -0.42 -5.86 -22.94
CA TRP A 12 -1.22 -5.73 -21.73
C TRP A 12 -0.81 -4.44 -21.02
N PRO A 13 -1.76 -3.51 -20.76
CA PRO A 13 -1.44 -2.32 -19.97
C PRO A 13 -1.00 -2.79 -18.59
N SER A 14 0.15 -2.31 -18.15
CA SER A 14 0.68 -2.56 -16.82
C SER A 14 -0.23 -1.92 -15.78
N LEU A 15 -1.06 -2.71 -15.11
CA LEU A 15 -1.95 -2.28 -14.02
C LEU A 15 -1.18 -1.59 -12.88
N ALA A 16 0.11 -1.86 -12.73
CA ALA A 16 0.95 -1.26 -11.69
C ALA A 16 1.16 0.26 -11.88
N HIS A 17 1.28 0.75 -13.11
CA HIS A 17 1.44 2.19 -13.37
C HIS A 17 0.17 3.00 -13.08
N HIS A 18 -1.01 2.39 -13.23
CA HIS A 18 -2.28 3.08 -12.94
C HIS A 18 -2.50 3.29 -11.45
N ALA A 19 -2.11 2.34 -10.60
CA ALA A 19 -2.28 2.44 -9.15
C ALA A 19 -1.49 3.61 -8.56
N LEU A 20 -0.24 3.81 -8.95
CA LEU A 20 0.61 4.91 -8.45
C LEU A 20 0.12 6.29 -8.90
N SER A 21 -0.48 6.40 -10.08
CA SER A 21 -1.00 7.67 -10.60
C SER A 21 -2.19 8.23 -9.80
N GLU A 22 -2.86 7.40 -9.00
CA GLU A 22 -3.95 7.80 -8.11
C GLU A 22 -3.46 8.52 -6.85
N TYR A 23 -2.15 8.47 -6.57
CA TYR A 23 -1.55 9.06 -5.37
C TYR A 23 -0.75 10.31 -5.69
N ASP A 24 -0.78 11.28 -4.77
CA ASP A 24 -0.05 12.53 -4.88
C ASP A 24 1.40 12.36 -4.40
N SER A 25 2.31 12.17 -5.35
CA SER A 25 3.73 11.96 -5.06
C SER A 25 4.44 13.19 -4.48
N ALA A 26 3.85 14.38 -4.61
CA ALA A 26 4.43 15.62 -4.09
C ALA A 26 4.16 15.83 -2.60
N HIS A 27 3.18 15.13 -2.02
CA HIS A 27 2.79 15.27 -0.62
C HIS A 27 2.98 13.97 0.14
N VAL A 28 3.28 14.12 1.44
CA VAL A 28 3.38 13.02 2.39
C VAL A 28 2.45 13.30 3.56
N THR A 29 1.64 12.32 3.91
CA THR A 29 0.76 12.33 5.07
C THR A 29 1.25 11.32 6.08
N THR A 30 1.22 11.67 7.36
CA THR A 30 1.51 10.75 8.46
C THR A 30 0.21 10.41 9.19
N ILE A 31 0.00 9.13 9.42
CA ILE A 31 -1.06 8.63 10.27
C ILE A 31 -0.48 7.77 11.39
N GLU A 32 -1.15 7.78 12.53
CA GLU A 32 -0.83 6.94 13.67
C GLU A 32 -2.09 6.22 14.12
N GLY A 33 -2.01 4.92 14.35
CA GLY A 33 -3.19 4.16 14.70
C GLY A 33 -2.95 2.68 14.92
N THR A 34 -4.04 1.96 15.10
CA THR A 34 -4.04 0.52 15.31
C THR A 34 -4.39 -0.22 14.03
N LEU A 35 -3.55 -1.18 13.66
CA LEU A 35 -3.82 -2.08 12.54
C LEU A 35 -5.04 -2.95 12.87
N SER A 36 -6.09 -2.85 12.07
CA SER A 36 -7.30 -3.66 12.22
C SER A 36 -7.33 -4.87 11.28
N GLU A 37 -6.74 -4.73 10.10
CA GLU A 37 -6.70 -5.78 9.11
C GLU A 37 -5.45 -5.62 8.24
N ILE A 38 -4.86 -6.73 7.81
CA ILE A 38 -3.77 -6.77 6.84
C ILE A 38 -4.04 -7.87 5.82
N ARG A 39 -3.78 -7.57 4.56
CA ARG A 39 -3.83 -8.53 3.45
C ARG A 39 -2.56 -8.42 2.63
N ILE A 40 -1.68 -9.40 2.80
CA ILE A 40 -0.46 -9.53 1.98
C ILE A 40 -0.82 -10.31 0.72
N LYS A 41 -0.85 -9.65 -0.41
CA LYS A 41 -1.28 -10.23 -1.69
C LYS A 41 -0.64 -9.54 -2.89
N ASN A 42 -0.81 -10.11 -4.07
CA ASN A 42 -0.51 -9.50 -5.36
C ASN A 42 -1.80 -8.95 -6.00
N PRO A 43 -1.76 -7.89 -6.79
CA PRO A 43 -0.61 -7.03 -7.14
C PRO A 43 -0.21 -6.05 -6.04
N HIS A 44 -1.09 -5.75 -5.07
CA HIS A 44 -0.84 -4.83 -3.95
C HIS A 44 -1.37 -5.41 -2.65
N SER A 45 -0.58 -5.29 -1.61
CA SER A 45 -1.01 -5.56 -0.24
C SER A 45 -1.77 -4.35 0.33
N THR A 46 -2.60 -4.59 1.34
CA THR A 46 -3.39 -3.52 1.98
C THR A 46 -3.38 -3.67 3.50
N LEU A 47 -3.32 -2.53 4.18
CA LEU A 47 -3.50 -2.40 5.61
C LEU A 47 -4.73 -1.54 5.87
N MET A 48 -5.55 -1.94 6.84
CA MET A 48 -6.63 -1.11 7.38
C MET A 48 -6.21 -0.63 8.76
N VAL A 49 -6.10 0.70 8.93
CA VAL A 49 -5.61 1.32 10.16
C VAL A 49 -6.67 2.24 10.74
N GLN A 50 -7.04 2.00 11.99
CA GLN A 50 -7.90 2.90 12.75
C GLN A 50 -7.05 4.00 13.37
N ALA A 51 -7.30 5.27 12.99
CA ALA A 51 -6.54 6.39 13.52
C ALA A 51 -6.67 6.50 15.04
N SER A 52 -5.57 6.84 15.72
CA SER A 52 -5.52 7.03 17.16
C SER A 52 -6.44 8.18 17.60
N GLY A 53 -7.11 7.99 18.72
CA GLY A 53 -8.05 8.97 19.26
C GLY A 53 -9.42 8.96 18.58
N SER A 54 -9.66 8.04 17.65
CA SER A 54 -10.93 7.89 16.95
C SER A 54 -11.39 6.43 16.96
N SER A 55 -12.71 6.22 17.05
CA SER A 55 -13.35 4.91 16.97
C SER A 55 -14.30 4.78 15.78
N GLY A 56 -14.57 5.88 15.07
CA GLY A 56 -15.51 5.91 13.95
C GLY A 56 -14.96 5.34 12.66
N PRO A 57 -15.82 4.79 11.77
CA PRO A 57 -15.40 4.27 10.48
C PRO A 57 -14.85 5.38 9.54
N ALA A 58 -15.22 6.63 9.77
CA ALA A 58 -14.71 7.77 8.99
C ALA A 58 -13.21 8.02 9.18
N ASP A 59 -12.63 7.52 10.27
CA ASP A 59 -11.21 7.67 10.58
C ASP A 59 -10.41 6.38 10.35
N ARG A 60 -10.98 5.46 9.61
CA ARG A 60 -10.30 4.27 9.13
C ARG A 60 -9.59 4.58 7.81
N TRP A 61 -8.30 4.30 7.79
CA TRP A 61 -7.46 4.49 6.62
C TRP A 61 -7.21 3.17 5.89
N THR A 62 -7.25 3.22 4.57
CA THR A 62 -6.75 2.16 3.71
C THR A 62 -5.35 2.53 3.24
N VAL A 63 -4.38 1.70 3.57
CA VAL A 63 -3.00 1.91 3.17
C VAL A 63 -2.61 0.83 2.18
N GLU A 64 -2.29 1.23 0.95
CA GLU A 64 -1.80 0.33 -0.08
C GLU A 64 -0.29 0.17 0.03
N TRP A 65 0.18 -1.04 -0.18
CA TRP A 65 1.57 -1.44 -0.08
C TRP A 65 1.98 -2.30 -1.28
N LEU A 66 3.24 -2.65 -1.35
CA LEU A 66 3.81 -3.44 -2.43
C LEU A 66 3.17 -4.83 -2.56
N ALA A 67 3.41 -5.47 -3.70
CA ALA A 67 3.00 -6.84 -3.94
C ALA A 67 3.65 -7.82 -2.94
N ALA A 68 2.96 -8.89 -2.60
CA ALA A 68 3.43 -9.91 -1.67
C ALA A 68 4.82 -10.47 -2.04
N LEU A 69 5.08 -10.67 -3.33
CA LEU A 69 6.38 -11.18 -3.79
C LEU A 69 7.52 -10.20 -3.52
N VAL A 70 7.28 -8.90 -3.69
CA VAL A 70 8.28 -7.86 -3.40
C VAL A 70 8.52 -7.77 -1.90
N LEU A 71 7.45 -7.70 -1.11
CA LEU A 71 7.55 -7.63 0.36
C LEU A 71 8.31 -8.83 0.93
N LYS A 72 8.04 -10.02 0.43
CA LYS A 72 8.76 -11.24 0.84
C LYS A 72 10.26 -11.16 0.55
N SER A 73 10.65 -10.62 -0.61
CA SER A 73 12.07 -10.42 -0.94
C SER A 73 12.76 -9.41 -0.03
N GLU A 74 12.00 -8.52 0.60
CA GLU A 74 12.47 -7.52 1.56
C GLU A 74 12.32 -7.98 3.02
N GLY A 75 11.98 -9.25 3.26
CA GLY A 75 11.85 -9.83 4.60
C GLY A 75 10.52 -9.55 5.30
N VAL A 76 9.52 -9.05 4.58
CA VAL A 76 8.18 -8.83 5.13
C VAL A 76 7.30 -10.04 4.81
N GLU A 77 6.81 -10.69 5.84
CA GLU A 77 5.96 -11.88 5.75
C GLU A 77 4.57 -11.62 6.34
N ASN A 78 3.65 -12.57 6.16
CA ASN A 78 2.29 -12.49 6.67
C ASN A 78 2.19 -12.32 8.19
N THR A 79 3.26 -12.66 8.93
CA THR A 79 3.34 -12.58 10.39
C THR A 79 4.13 -11.37 10.89
N THR A 80 4.72 -10.58 10.00
CA THR A 80 5.54 -9.41 10.36
C THR A 80 4.72 -8.35 11.07
N LEU A 81 3.56 -8.01 10.54
CA LEU A 81 2.57 -7.13 11.15
C LEU A 81 1.30 -7.92 11.46
N ARG A 82 0.64 -7.59 12.55
CA ARG A 82 -0.57 -8.29 13.01
C ARG A 82 -1.66 -7.31 13.42
N PRO A 83 -2.93 -7.65 13.23
CA PRO A 83 -4.03 -6.90 13.83
C PRO A 83 -3.79 -6.65 15.32
N GLY A 84 -4.00 -5.41 15.76
CA GLY A 84 -3.68 -4.96 17.11
C GLY A 84 -2.35 -4.22 17.23
N ASP A 85 -1.46 -4.31 16.24
CA ASP A 85 -0.22 -3.54 16.23
C ASP A 85 -0.52 -2.03 16.17
N HIS A 86 0.15 -1.26 17.02
CA HIS A 86 0.15 0.19 16.92
C HIS A 86 1.25 0.61 15.94
N LEU A 87 0.88 1.42 14.94
CA LEU A 87 1.74 1.77 13.83
C LEU A 87 1.78 3.29 13.61
N ILE A 88 2.94 3.77 13.19
CA ILE A 88 3.12 5.09 12.59
C ILE A 88 3.45 4.87 11.12
N ILE A 89 2.64 5.44 10.24
CA ILE A 89 2.74 5.23 8.79
C ILE A 89 2.87 6.57 8.10
N THR A 90 3.83 6.69 7.18
CA THR A 90 3.87 7.78 6.22
C THR A 90 3.54 7.25 4.83
N GLY A 91 2.86 8.06 4.05
CA GLY A 91 2.49 7.68 2.70
C GLY A 91 2.05 8.86 1.85
N ASN A 92 1.94 8.61 0.57
CA ASN A 92 1.40 9.58 -0.37
C ASN A 92 -0.13 9.51 -0.35
N PRO A 93 -0.84 10.62 -0.13
CA PRO A 93 -2.29 10.61 -0.06
C PRO A 93 -2.92 10.38 -1.44
N SER A 94 -4.10 9.79 -1.46
CA SER A 94 -4.94 9.73 -2.65
C SER A 94 -5.24 11.14 -3.18
N LYS A 95 -5.24 11.27 -4.51
CA LYS A 95 -5.70 12.51 -5.19
C LYS A 95 -7.20 12.72 -5.08
N GLU A 96 -7.96 11.69 -4.71
CA GLU A 96 -9.41 11.78 -4.53
C GLU A 96 -9.72 12.63 -3.28
N PRO A 97 -10.47 13.74 -3.41
CA PRO A 97 -10.81 14.60 -2.27
C PRO A 97 -11.57 13.83 -1.18
N GLY A 98 -11.11 13.97 0.07
CA GLY A 98 -11.74 13.32 1.22
C GLY A 98 -11.46 11.82 1.38
N ALA A 99 -10.75 11.18 0.46
CA ALA A 99 -10.39 9.78 0.59
C ALA A 99 -9.37 9.56 1.71
N ARG A 100 -9.64 8.58 2.56
CA ARG A 100 -8.73 8.10 3.62
C ARG A 100 -7.86 6.97 3.08
N ARG A 101 -7.02 7.28 2.07
CA ARG A 101 -6.15 6.32 1.39
C ARG A 101 -4.74 6.85 1.27
N LEU A 102 -3.75 5.99 1.52
CA LEU A 102 -2.33 6.27 1.36
C LEU A 102 -1.66 5.18 0.51
N TRP A 103 -0.66 5.57 -0.28
CA TRP A 103 0.37 4.67 -0.74
C TRP A 103 1.51 4.68 0.27
N LEU A 104 1.84 3.53 0.87
CA LEU A 104 2.78 3.42 1.96
C LEU A 104 4.21 3.75 1.55
N ARG A 105 4.87 4.61 2.31
CA ARG A 105 6.29 4.91 2.19
C ARG A 105 7.11 4.39 3.35
N THR A 106 6.64 4.59 4.55
CA THR A 106 7.28 4.05 5.77
C THR A 106 6.24 3.50 6.71
N VAL A 107 6.58 2.46 7.42
CA VAL A 107 5.81 1.97 8.55
C VAL A 107 6.74 1.63 9.70
N THR A 108 6.40 2.09 10.89
CA THR A 108 7.12 1.81 12.12
C THR A 108 6.16 1.25 13.16
N ARG A 109 6.61 0.21 13.85
CA ARG A 109 5.94 -0.31 15.05
C ARG A 109 6.74 0.12 16.27
N PRO A 110 6.30 1.16 17.03
CA PRO A 110 7.06 1.73 18.14
C PRO A 110 7.36 0.73 19.26
N ALA A 111 6.49 -0.25 19.47
CA ALA A 111 6.62 -1.22 20.56
C ALA A 111 7.96 -1.99 20.55
N ASP A 112 8.54 -2.25 19.39
CA ASP A 112 9.80 -2.97 19.22
C ASP A 112 10.79 -2.26 18.27
N GLY A 113 10.41 -1.10 17.73
CA GLY A 113 11.24 -0.34 16.80
C GLY A 113 11.35 -0.92 15.40
N TRP A 114 10.56 -1.96 15.07
CA TRP A 114 10.54 -2.49 13.71
C TRP A 114 10.10 -1.41 12.71
N THR A 115 10.81 -1.31 11.61
CA THR A 115 10.50 -0.34 10.56
C THR A 115 10.75 -0.92 9.17
N TRP A 116 9.93 -0.48 8.22
CA TRP A 116 10.13 -0.69 6.80
C TRP A 116 10.07 0.66 6.08
N THR A 117 10.96 0.85 5.12
CA THR A 117 11.00 2.06 4.28
C THR A 117 11.14 1.63 2.83
N GLY A 118 10.28 2.17 2.00
CA GLY A 118 10.34 1.99 0.56
C GLY A 118 10.25 3.31 -0.18
N GLY A 119 10.65 3.28 -1.47
CA GLY A 119 10.51 4.40 -2.39
C GLY A 119 9.32 4.23 -3.33
N PHE A 120 8.97 5.32 -4.02
CA PHE A 120 8.16 5.29 -5.22
C PHE A 120 8.95 4.66 -6.36
#